data_b3ef0a7ac90972ad2aebce45748cebf1
#
_entry.id   b3ef0a7ac90972ad2aebce45748cebf1
#
_cell.length_a   1.000
_cell.length_b   1.000
_cell.length_c   1.000
_cell.angle_alpha   90.00
_cell.angle_beta   90.00
_cell.angle_gamma   90.00
#
_symmetry.space_group_name_H-M   'P 1'
#
loop_
_entity.id
_entity.type
_entity.pdbx_description
1 polymer ?
#
loop_
_entity_poly.entity_id
_entity_poly.type
_entity_poly.pdbx_seq_one_letter_code
_entity_poly.pdbx_strand_id
1 'polypeptide(L)'
;MTGRLAGKRALVTAAGQGIGRAAALAFAAEGASVLATDIAEDRLAPLAESLMATRHLDVTDEVAIAALADELGAIDVLFNCAGFVHHGTILDVTPVEWDASFVLNVRSMYLTVRAFLPKMVERGSGSSIINMSSTVSSVKGVPNRCVYAATKAAVIGLTKSVAADFIVSGIRCNAICPGTIATPSLEDRIAAQGVQIVGGADAARRAFVERQPLGRLGTAEEVAALAVYLASDESAFTTGAIHVIDGGFTL
;
A
#
# COMPACT_ATOMS: atom_id res chain seq x y z
N MET A 1 -7.49 -0.14 -27.82
CA MET A 1 -8.45 -0.29 -26.71
C MET A 1 -8.09 0.79 -25.69
N THR A 2 -9.08 1.52 -25.18
CA THR A 2 -8.87 2.45 -24.07
C THR A 2 -8.54 1.62 -22.83
N GLY A 3 -7.49 2.00 -22.06
CA GLY A 3 -7.09 1.28 -20.85
C GLY A 3 -8.19 1.32 -19.76
N ARG A 4 -8.14 0.38 -18.82
CA ARG A 4 -9.13 0.18 -17.73
C ARG A 4 -9.28 1.39 -16.79
N LEU A 5 -8.26 2.28 -16.78
CA LEU A 5 -8.21 3.51 -15.97
C LEU A 5 -8.17 4.78 -16.83
N ALA A 6 -8.59 4.68 -18.10
CA ALA A 6 -8.56 5.82 -19.02
C ALA A 6 -9.33 7.03 -18.46
N GLY A 7 -8.65 8.17 -18.40
CA GLY A 7 -9.20 9.42 -17.89
C GLY A 7 -9.29 9.54 -16.37
N LYS A 8 -8.92 8.51 -15.60
CA LYS A 8 -8.87 8.57 -14.13
C LYS A 8 -7.60 9.30 -13.66
N ARG A 9 -7.72 10.02 -12.56
CA ARG A 9 -6.62 10.68 -11.85
C ARG A 9 -6.29 9.86 -10.60
N ALA A 10 -5.04 9.42 -10.49
CA ALA A 10 -4.59 8.56 -9.39
C ALA A 10 -3.45 9.20 -8.59
N LEU A 11 -3.53 9.13 -7.27
CA LEU A 11 -2.42 9.42 -6.35
C LEU A 11 -1.90 8.10 -5.79
N VAL A 12 -0.59 7.89 -5.91
CA VAL A 12 0.10 6.71 -5.36
C VAL A 12 1.17 7.18 -4.38
N THR A 13 1.09 6.74 -3.13
CA THR A 13 2.10 7.03 -2.09
C THR A 13 3.17 5.94 -2.02
N ALA A 14 4.39 6.30 -1.60
CA ALA A 14 5.56 5.41 -1.59
C ALA A 14 5.80 4.73 -2.95
N ALA A 15 5.73 5.52 -4.02
CA ALA A 15 5.81 5.06 -5.41
C ALA A 15 7.26 4.91 -5.92
N GLY A 16 8.26 5.27 -5.14
CA GLY A 16 9.66 5.22 -5.55
C GLY A 16 10.22 3.80 -5.73
N GLN A 17 9.58 2.78 -5.14
CA GLN A 17 10.02 1.39 -5.24
C GLN A 17 8.91 0.37 -4.99
N GLY A 18 9.22 -0.91 -5.22
CA GLY A 18 8.38 -2.06 -4.86
C GLY A 18 6.94 -1.96 -5.37
N ILE A 19 5.98 -2.27 -4.51
CA ILE A 19 4.55 -2.35 -4.88
C ILE A 19 4.01 -0.98 -5.32
N GLY A 20 4.39 0.11 -4.64
CA GLY A 20 3.95 1.46 -5.01
C GLY A 20 4.40 1.85 -6.41
N ARG A 21 5.66 1.55 -6.77
CA ARG A 21 6.20 1.79 -8.11
C ARG A 21 5.49 0.95 -9.17
N ALA A 22 5.32 -0.34 -8.90
CA ALA A 22 4.64 -1.23 -9.85
C ALA A 22 3.18 -0.80 -10.07
N ALA A 23 2.48 -0.38 -9.01
CA ALA A 23 1.11 0.13 -9.12
C ALA A 23 1.04 1.43 -9.92
N ALA A 24 1.94 2.39 -9.67
CA ALA A 24 2.00 3.64 -10.41
C ALA A 24 2.20 3.41 -11.91
N LEU A 25 3.15 2.54 -12.27
CA LEU A 25 3.41 2.15 -13.66
C LEU A 25 2.21 1.43 -14.29
N ALA A 26 1.59 0.49 -13.57
CA ALA A 26 0.42 -0.24 -14.05
C ALA A 26 -0.79 0.69 -14.26
N PHE A 27 -1.02 1.64 -13.34
CA PHE A 27 -2.10 2.62 -13.50
C PHE A 27 -1.89 3.51 -14.72
N ALA A 28 -0.66 3.98 -14.95
CA ALA A 28 -0.32 4.77 -16.13
C ALA A 28 -0.48 3.96 -17.43
N ALA A 29 -0.03 2.71 -17.45
CA ALA A 29 -0.20 1.80 -18.60
C ALA A 29 -1.68 1.57 -18.94
N GLU A 30 -2.56 1.60 -17.94
CA GLU A 30 -4.02 1.51 -18.09
C GLU A 30 -4.71 2.86 -18.37
N GLY A 31 -3.94 3.91 -18.64
CA GLY A 31 -4.44 5.21 -19.11
C GLY A 31 -4.82 6.20 -18.01
N ALA A 32 -4.43 5.96 -16.75
CA ALA A 32 -4.59 6.94 -15.68
C ALA A 32 -3.56 8.07 -15.77
N SER A 33 -3.96 9.28 -15.38
CA SER A 33 -3.04 10.36 -15.02
C SER A 33 -2.57 10.13 -13.58
N VAL A 34 -1.32 9.73 -13.40
CA VAL A 34 -0.77 9.33 -12.09
C VAL A 34 0.12 10.42 -11.52
N LEU A 35 -0.13 10.81 -10.26
CA LEU A 35 0.86 11.47 -9.42
C LEU A 35 1.50 10.43 -8.50
N ALA A 36 2.77 10.17 -8.73
CA ALA A 36 3.59 9.27 -7.91
C ALA A 36 4.33 10.07 -6.83
N THR A 37 4.17 9.70 -5.56
CA THR A 37 4.81 10.40 -4.44
C THR A 37 5.68 9.46 -3.61
N ASP A 38 6.80 9.98 -3.09
CA ASP A 38 7.68 9.28 -2.17
C ASP A 38 8.42 10.30 -1.30
N ILE A 39 8.90 9.87 -0.14
CA ILE A 39 9.79 10.66 0.70
C ILE A 39 11.22 10.71 0.12
N ALA A 40 11.62 9.69 -0.64
CA ALA A 40 12.91 9.61 -1.33
C ALA A 40 12.77 10.11 -2.77
N GLU A 41 13.06 11.38 -2.99
CA GLU A 41 12.89 12.05 -4.29
C GLU A 41 13.76 11.43 -5.40
N ASP A 42 14.95 10.98 -5.05
CA ASP A 42 15.87 10.28 -5.96
C ASP A 42 15.26 9.01 -6.55
N ARG A 43 14.40 8.32 -5.81
CA ARG A 43 13.69 7.12 -6.28
C ARG A 43 12.55 7.40 -7.24
N LEU A 44 12.11 8.65 -7.31
CA LEU A 44 11.05 9.08 -8.24
C LEU A 44 11.58 9.41 -9.64
N ALA A 45 12.87 9.71 -9.79
CA ALA A 45 13.45 10.12 -11.07
C ALA A 45 13.13 9.18 -12.25
N PRO A 46 13.21 7.83 -12.12
CA PRO A 46 12.85 6.93 -13.23
C PRO A 46 11.36 6.97 -13.62
N LEU A 47 10.47 7.38 -12.72
CA LEU A 47 9.05 7.56 -13.03
C LEU A 47 8.82 8.88 -13.78
N ALA A 48 9.54 9.94 -13.42
CA ALA A 48 9.51 11.23 -14.13
C ALA A 48 9.97 11.08 -15.58
N GLU A 49 11.01 10.26 -15.84
CA GLU A 49 11.47 9.92 -17.20
C GLU A 49 10.39 9.21 -18.03
N SER A 50 9.45 8.50 -17.37
CA SER A 50 8.31 7.85 -18.00
C SER A 50 7.10 8.79 -18.22
N LEU A 51 7.31 10.11 -18.21
CA LEU A 51 6.30 11.16 -18.37
C LEU A 51 5.20 11.15 -17.28
N MET A 52 5.49 10.55 -16.14
CA MET A 52 4.59 10.54 -15.00
C MET A 52 4.86 11.73 -14.09
N ALA A 53 3.81 12.36 -13.57
CA ALA A 53 3.98 13.41 -12.56
C ALA A 53 4.52 12.81 -11.27
N THR A 54 5.55 13.42 -10.71
CA THR A 54 6.17 12.97 -9.45
C THR A 54 6.26 14.12 -8.46
N ARG A 55 6.19 13.79 -7.16
CA ARG A 55 6.35 14.78 -6.10
C ARG A 55 6.92 14.16 -4.83
N HIS A 56 7.85 14.86 -4.19
CA HIS A 56 8.25 14.57 -2.81
C HIS A 56 7.05 14.73 -1.87
N LEU A 57 6.81 13.73 -1.04
CA LEU A 57 5.78 13.77 0.00
C LEU A 57 6.18 12.88 1.18
N ASP A 58 6.32 13.49 2.35
CA ASP A 58 6.27 12.77 3.61
C ASP A 58 4.80 12.56 4.01
N VAL A 59 4.34 11.33 3.98
CA VAL A 59 2.97 10.97 4.33
C VAL A 59 2.65 11.11 5.84
N THR A 60 3.63 11.48 6.65
CA THR A 60 3.43 11.81 8.06
C THR A 60 3.25 13.32 8.30
N ASP A 61 3.52 14.15 7.29
CA ASP A 61 3.32 15.59 7.31
C ASP A 61 1.88 15.95 6.90
N GLU A 62 1.06 16.25 7.90
CA GLU A 62 -0.35 16.62 7.71
C GLU A 62 -0.51 17.91 6.88
N VAL A 63 0.40 18.88 7.03
CA VAL A 63 0.34 20.16 6.32
C VAL A 63 0.65 19.96 4.84
N ALA A 64 1.69 19.18 4.53
CA ALA A 64 2.06 18.86 3.16
C ALA A 64 0.96 18.06 2.43
N ILE A 65 0.32 17.11 3.12
CA ILE A 65 -0.80 16.35 2.57
C ILE A 65 -2.00 17.24 2.30
N ALA A 66 -2.37 18.13 3.22
CA ALA A 66 -3.49 19.05 3.06
C ALA A 66 -3.25 20.02 1.86
N ALA A 67 -2.06 20.60 1.77
CA ALA A 67 -1.68 21.46 0.65
C ALA A 67 -1.74 20.72 -0.68
N LEU A 68 -1.26 19.46 -0.73
CA LEU A 68 -1.34 18.65 -1.94
C LEU A 68 -2.80 18.35 -2.33
N ALA A 69 -3.67 18.06 -1.35
CA ALA A 69 -5.08 17.82 -1.62
C ALA A 69 -5.78 19.09 -2.12
N ASP A 70 -5.42 20.27 -1.60
CA ASP A 70 -5.96 21.54 -2.10
C ASP A 70 -5.51 21.86 -3.53
N GLU A 71 -4.26 21.58 -3.86
CA GLU A 71 -3.71 21.78 -5.22
C GLU A 71 -4.35 20.80 -6.22
N LEU A 72 -4.44 19.53 -5.89
CA LEU A 72 -4.94 18.52 -6.83
C LEU A 72 -6.46 18.55 -6.99
N GLY A 73 -7.19 18.95 -5.95
CA GLY A 73 -8.64 18.77 -5.95
C GLY A 73 -9.07 17.31 -5.90
N ALA A 74 -10.22 16.98 -6.51
CA ALA A 74 -10.73 15.61 -6.52
C ALA A 74 -9.87 14.69 -7.40
N ILE A 75 -9.57 13.51 -6.86
CA ILE A 75 -8.92 12.40 -7.57
C ILE A 75 -9.87 11.19 -7.65
N ASP A 76 -9.63 10.29 -8.59
CA ASP A 76 -10.46 9.08 -8.79
C ASP A 76 -9.96 7.91 -7.94
N VAL A 77 -8.63 7.83 -7.77
CA VAL A 77 -7.97 6.73 -7.10
C VAL A 77 -6.95 7.26 -6.10
N LEU A 78 -7.06 6.80 -4.85
CA LEU A 78 -6.05 6.99 -3.81
C LEU A 78 -5.47 5.62 -3.46
N PHE A 79 -4.18 5.39 -3.79
CA PHE A 79 -3.45 4.20 -3.41
C PHE A 79 -2.46 4.49 -2.30
N ASN A 80 -2.82 4.10 -1.08
CA ASN A 80 -2.00 4.24 0.12
C ASN A 80 -1.07 3.04 0.27
N CYS A 81 0.19 3.19 -0.12
CA CYS A 81 1.18 2.12 -0.13
C CYS A 81 2.30 2.31 0.92
N ALA A 82 2.43 3.50 1.49
CA ALA A 82 3.47 3.77 2.49
C ALA A 82 3.36 2.85 3.70
N GLY A 83 4.51 2.38 4.19
CA GLY A 83 4.57 1.55 5.38
C GLY A 83 5.93 0.91 5.62
N PHE A 84 6.13 0.45 6.84
CA PHE A 84 7.35 -0.18 7.31
C PHE A 84 7.05 -1.48 8.07
N VAL A 85 7.90 -2.48 7.91
CA VAL A 85 7.81 -3.77 8.62
C VAL A 85 8.73 -3.76 9.82
N HIS A 86 8.19 -3.50 11.00
CA HIS A 86 8.94 -3.64 12.24
C HIS A 86 9.11 -5.11 12.60
N HIS A 87 10.28 -5.46 13.15
CA HIS A 87 10.63 -6.80 13.60
C HIS A 87 10.79 -6.81 15.13
N GLY A 88 10.06 -7.67 15.81
CA GLY A 88 10.14 -7.85 17.25
C GLY A 88 8.89 -8.49 17.84
N THR A 89 9.07 -9.15 19.00
CA THR A 89 7.98 -9.61 19.87
C THR A 89 7.40 -8.45 20.67
N ILE A 90 6.36 -8.69 21.46
CA ILE A 90 5.80 -7.69 22.39
C ILE A 90 6.81 -7.21 23.44
N LEU A 91 7.81 -8.02 23.74
CA LEU A 91 8.83 -7.69 24.74
C LEU A 91 10.01 -6.90 24.15
N ASP A 92 10.21 -6.99 22.83
CA ASP A 92 11.31 -6.31 22.14
C ASP A 92 10.93 -4.90 21.67
N VAL A 93 9.65 -4.68 21.36
CA VAL A 93 9.15 -3.42 20.83
C VAL A 93 9.05 -2.36 21.92
N THR A 94 9.81 -1.30 21.78
CA THR A 94 9.73 -0.13 22.68
C THR A 94 8.47 0.71 22.39
N PRO A 95 7.97 1.51 23.36
CA PRO A 95 6.87 2.46 23.11
C PRO A 95 7.14 3.42 21.95
N VAL A 96 8.38 3.88 21.78
CA VAL A 96 8.77 4.79 20.69
C VAL A 96 8.63 4.09 19.32
N GLU A 97 9.09 2.85 19.19
CA GLU A 97 8.95 2.07 17.96
C GLU A 97 7.50 1.71 17.65
N TRP A 98 6.72 1.45 18.70
CA TRP A 98 5.27 1.26 18.60
C TRP A 98 4.61 2.49 17.99
N ASP A 99 4.82 3.67 18.60
CA ASP A 99 4.23 4.93 18.13
C ASP A 99 4.67 5.29 16.71
N ALA A 100 5.96 5.18 16.41
CA ALA A 100 6.50 5.42 15.06
C ALA A 100 5.87 4.49 14.01
N SER A 101 5.67 3.21 14.36
CA SER A 101 5.01 2.25 13.46
C SER A 101 3.55 2.62 13.20
N PHE A 102 2.80 3.08 14.22
CA PHE A 102 1.43 3.54 14.05
C PHE A 102 1.36 4.86 13.26
N VAL A 103 2.29 5.79 13.49
CA VAL A 103 2.37 7.05 12.73
C VAL A 103 2.54 6.75 11.25
N LEU A 104 3.51 5.90 10.87
CA LEU A 104 3.78 5.63 9.47
C LEU A 104 2.74 4.70 8.82
N ASN A 105 2.35 3.59 9.48
CA ASN A 105 1.52 2.56 8.84
C ASN A 105 0.02 2.85 8.90
N VAL A 106 -0.44 3.67 9.87
CA VAL A 106 -1.87 3.88 10.13
C VAL A 106 -2.25 5.35 10.01
N ARG A 107 -1.58 6.23 10.79
CA ARG A 107 -1.91 7.66 10.79
C ARG A 107 -1.68 8.30 9.42
N SER A 108 -0.65 7.90 8.69
CA SER A 108 -0.40 8.38 7.32
C SER A 108 -1.58 8.12 6.40
N MET A 109 -2.15 6.90 6.43
CA MET A 109 -3.33 6.55 5.62
C MET A 109 -4.59 7.30 6.07
N TYR A 110 -4.75 7.49 7.38
CA TYR A 110 -5.82 8.33 7.91
C TYR A 110 -5.70 9.77 7.40
N LEU A 111 -4.50 10.36 7.42
CA LEU A 111 -4.27 11.74 6.97
C LEU A 111 -4.54 11.90 5.48
N THR A 112 -4.05 11.01 4.64
CA THR A 112 -4.29 11.06 3.19
C THR A 112 -5.78 10.87 2.86
N VAL A 113 -6.45 9.89 3.48
CA VAL A 113 -7.90 9.69 3.30
C VAL A 113 -8.66 10.93 3.74
N ARG A 114 -8.39 11.45 4.95
CA ARG A 114 -9.05 12.64 5.49
C ARG A 114 -8.91 13.88 4.59
N ALA A 115 -7.77 14.06 3.95
CA ALA A 115 -7.50 15.22 3.11
C ALA A 115 -8.21 15.12 1.74
N PHE A 116 -8.22 13.95 1.11
CA PHE A 116 -8.77 13.78 -0.24
C PHE A 116 -10.25 13.41 -0.27
N LEU A 117 -10.75 12.70 0.73
CA LEU A 117 -12.13 12.18 0.77
C LEU A 117 -13.22 13.24 0.60
N PRO A 118 -13.16 14.43 1.24
CA PRO A 118 -14.19 15.45 1.05
C PRO A 118 -14.37 15.85 -0.42
N LYS A 119 -13.26 16.02 -1.15
CA LYS A 119 -13.26 16.40 -2.57
C LYS A 119 -13.73 15.25 -3.48
N MET A 120 -13.42 14.00 -3.10
CA MET A 120 -13.95 12.82 -3.79
C MET A 120 -15.48 12.72 -3.64
N VAL A 121 -15.98 12.98 -2.42
CA VAL A 121 -17.43 12.98 -2.14
C VAL A 121 -18.13 14.11 -2.90
N GLU A 122 -17.61 15.34 -2.86
CA GLU A 122 -18.15 16.50 -3.55
C GLU A 122 -18.28 16.27 -5.06
N ARG A 123 -17.32 15.59 -5.67
CA ARG A 123 -17.33 15.27 -7.10
C ARG A 123 -18.44 14.30 -7.48
N GLY A 124 -18.83 13.37 -6.61
CA GLY A 124 -19.97 12.47 -6.79
C GLY A 124 -19.88 11.44 -7.92
N SER A 125 -18.69 11.25 -8.53
CA SER A 125 -18.51 10.38 -9.71
C SER A 125 -17.95 8.99 -9.39
N GLY A 126 -18.00 8.57 -8.12
CA GLY A 126 -17.42 7.32 -7.65
C GLY A 126 -15.89 7.35 -7.62
N SER A 127 -15.31 7.06 -6.47
CA SER A 127 -13.86 7.01 -6.31
C SER A 127 -13.42 5.75 -5.59
N SER A 128 -12.17 5.36 -5.75
CA SER A 128 -11.60 4.16 -5.14
C SER A 128 -10.43 4.50 -4.22
N ILE A 129 -10.53 4.12 -2.96
CA ILE A 129 -9.45 4.16 -1.99
C ILE A 129 -8.93 2.74 -1.80
N ILE A 130 -7.63 2.54 -1.94
CA ILE A 130 -6.98 1.25 -1.82
C ILE A 130 -5.88 1.39 -0.77
N ASN A 131 -6.02 0.66 0.33
CA ASN A 131 -5.06 0.69 1.44
C ASN A 131 -4.21 -0.57 1.45
N MET A 132 -2.89 -0.41 1.48
CA MET A 132 -1.96 -1.53 1.58
C MET A 132 -1.90 -2.02 3.03
N SER A 133 -2.56 -3.16 3.30
CA SER A 133 -2.44 -3.90 4.54
C SER A 133 -1.39 -5.02 4.40
N SER A 134 -1.64 -6.18 4.97
CA SER A 134 -0.80 -7.39 4.91
C SER A 134 -1.61 -8.60 5.34
N THR A 135 -1.22 -9.80 4.91
CA THR A 135 -1.66 -11.05 5.54
C THR A 135 -1.24 -11.11 7.01
N VAL A 136 -0.09 -10.51 7.34
CA VAL A 136 0.37 -10.34 8.72
C VAL A 136 -0.40 -9.19 9.37
N SER A 137 -1.60 -9.51 9.88
CA SER A 137 -2.58 -8.55 10.42
C SER A 137 -3.61 -9.32 11.26
N SER A 138 -4.89 -8.93 11.19
CA SER A 138 -6.01 -9.73 11.70
C SER A 138 -6.28 -10.99 10.87
N VAL A 139 -5.59 -11.17 9.73
CA VAL A 139 -5.73 -12.35 8.87
C VAL A 139 -4.86 -13.50 9.40
N LYS A 140 -3.58 -13.23 9.72
CA LYS A 140 -2.65 -14.24 10.23
C LYS A 140 -1.63 -13.63 11.19
N GLY A 141 -1.43 -14.28 12.35
CA GLY A 141 -0.31 -13.99 13.27
C GLY A 141 0.99 -14.61 12.76
N VAL A 142 2.08 -13.86 12.86
CA VAL A 142 3.43 -14.31 12.51
C VAL A 142 4.40 -13.93 13.62
N PRO A 143 5.29 -14.83 14.04
CA PRO A 143 6.30 -14.52 15.06
C PRO A 143 7.13 -13.28 14.72
N ASN A 144 7.51 -12.53 15.72
CA ASN A 144 8.35 -11.32 15.59
C ASN A 144 7.74 -10.23 14.68
N ARG A 145 6.40 -10.06 14.74
CA ARG A 145 5.66 -9.04 13.98
C ARG A 145 4.62 -8.32 14.82
N CYS A 146 4.85 -8.18 16.14
CA CYS A 146 3.86 -7.66 17.07
C CYS A 146 3.26 -6.34 16.62
N VAL A 147 4.03 -5.26 16.58
CA VAL A 147 3.50 -3.93 16.21
C VAL A 147 3.10 -3.86 14.73
N TYR A 148 3.85 -4.52 13.84
CA TYR A 148 3.50 -4.55 12.42
C TYR A 148 2.11 -5.16 12.19
N ALA A 149 1.85 -6.33 12.79
CA ALA A 149 0.54 -6.99 12.70
C ALA A 149 -0.58 -6.11 13.26
N ALA A 150 -0.35 -5.46 14.41
CA ALA A 150 -1.31 -4.55 15.02
C ALA A 150 -1.64 -3.36 14.09
N THR A 151 -0.60 -2.73 13.48
CA THR A 151 -0.81 -1.62 12.55
C THR A 151 -1.58 -2.07 11.30
N LYS A 152 -1.27 -3.24 10.74
CA LYS A 152 -1.94 -3.73 9.53
C LYS A 152 -3.37 -4.22 9.80
N ALA A 153 -3.66 -4.69 11.01
CA ALA A 153 -5.03 -4.93 11.46
C ALA A 153 -5.83 -3.62 11.60
N ALA A 154 -5.20 -2.56 12.13
CA ALA A 154 -5.84 -1.23 12.20
C ALA A 154 -6.18 -0.67 10.81
N VAL A 155 -5.31 -0.87 9.80
CA VAL A 155 -5.60 -0.49 8.41
C VAL A 155 -6.84 -1.21 7.86
N ILE A 156 -7.05 -2.48 8.20
CA ILE A 156 -8.26 -3.23 7.82
C ILE A 156 -9.50 -2.58 8.47
N GLY A 157 -9.42 -2.23 9.76
CA GLY A 157 -10.50 -1.54 10.47
C GLY A 157 -10.83 -0.18 9.83
N LEU A 158 -9.81 0.65 9.57
CA LEU A 158 -9.95 1.94 8.88
C LEU A 158 -10.64 1.78 7.52
N THR A 159 -10.19 0.80 6.73
CA THR A 159 -10.75 0.51 5.39
C THR A 159 -12.24 0.22 5.45
N LYS A 160 -12.66 -0.63 6.38
CA LYS A 160 -14.08 -1.00 6.55
C LYS A 160 -14.93 0.17 7.04
N SER A 161 -14.42 0.98 7.98
CA SER A 161 -15.13 2.17 8.46
C SER A 161 -15.35 3.18 7.34
N VAL A 162 -14.29 3.52 6.58
CA VAL A 162 -14.42 4.46 5.45
C VAL A 162 -15.40 3.92 4.41
N ALA A 163 -15.34 2.63 4.09
CA ALA A 163 -16.30 2.01 3.16
C ALA A 163 -17.73 2.12 3.65
N ALA A 164 -18.00 1.81 4.92
CA ALA A 164 -19.33 1.84 5.51
C ALA A 164 -19.92 3.26 5.56
N ASP A 165 -19.10 4.24 5.95
CA ASP A 165 -19.53 5.63 6.13
C ASP A 165 -19.84 6.33 4.78
N PHE A 166 -19.10 5.98 3.71
CA PHE A 166 -19.16 6.72 2.43
C PHE A 166 -19.67 5.93 1.23
N ILE A 167 -20.20 4.72 1.44
CA ILE A 167 -20.77 3.88 0.36
C ILE A 167 -21.90 4.59 -0.40
N VAL A 168 -22.78 5.31 0.30
CA VAL A 168 -23.89 6.06 -0.32
C VAL A 168 -23.40 7.27 -1.14
N SER A 169 -22.17 7.73 -0.89
CA SER A 169 -21.53 8.77 -1.67
C SER A 169 -20.74 8.21 -2.88
N GLY A 170 -20.87 6.92 -3.16
CA GLY A 170 -20.19 6.25 -4.27
C GLY A 170 -18.70 6.00 -4.03
N ILE A 171 -18.20 6.15 -2.81
CA ILE A 171 -16.80 5.90 -2.47
C ILE A 171 -16.61 4.42 -2.14
N ARG A 172 -15.68 3.77 -2.81
CA ARG A 172 -15.22 2.42 -2.48
C ARG A 172 -13.90 2.49 -1.71
N CYS A 173 -13.76 1.68 -0.68
CA CYS A 173 -12.53 1.58 0.09
C CYS A 173 -12.22 0.11 0.33
N ASN A 174 -11.05 -0.36 -0.13
CA ASN A 174 -10.64 -1.77 -0.04
C ASN A 174 -9.21 -1.90 0.49
N ALA A 175 -8.91 -3.04 1.11
CA ALA A 175 -7.57 -3.37 1.56
C ALA A 175 -6.96 -4.49 0.72
N ILE A 176 -5.71 -4.33 0.28
CA ILE A 176 -4.90 -5.43 -0.27
C ILE A 176 -4.03 -5.98 0.86
N CYS A 177 -4.02 -7.30 1.01
CA CYS A 177 -3.26 -8.03 2.03
C CYS A 177 -2.27 -8.99 1.35
N PRO A 178 -1.09 -8.51 0.95
CA PRO A 178 -0.09 -9.38 0.33
C PRO A 178 0.53 -10.36 1.34
N GLY A 179 0.98 -11.50 0.83
CA GLY A 179 1.96 -12.35 1.48
C GLY A 179 3.38 -11.77 1.38
N THR A 180 4.36 -12.62 1.11
CA THR A 180 5.74 -12.15 0.93
C THR A 180 5.99 -11.79 -0.53
N ILE A 181 6.23 -10.51 -0.80
CA ILE A 181 6.46 -9.96 -2.14
C ILE A 181 7.93 -9.60 -2.32
N ALA A 182 8.51 -9.99 -3.46
CA ALA A 182 9.86 -9.63 -3.86
C ALA A 182 9.93 -8.11 -4.12
N THR A 183 10.56 -7.39 -3.20
CA THR A 183 10.70 -5.92 -3.22
C THR A 183 12.06 -5.55 -2.63
N PRO A 184 12.61 -4.36 -2.93
CA PRO A 184 13.84 -3.90 -2.29
C PRO A 184 13.78 -3.98 -0.76
N SER A 185 12.66 -3.60 -0.14
CA SER A 185 12.47 -3.72 1.31
C SER A 185 12.52 -5.17 1.83
N LEU A 186 12.15 -6.17 1.01
CA LEU A 186 12.35 -7.57 1.38
C LEU A 186 13.82 -7.96 1.29
N GLU A 187 14.52 -7.50 0.27
CA GLU A 187 15.97 -7.78 0.10
C GLU A 187 16.76 -7.24 1.30
N ASP A 188 16.48 -6.01 1.75
CA ASP A 188 17.09 -5.44 2.95
C ASP A 188 16.84 -6.31 4.19
N ARG A 189 15.62 -6.84 4.34
CA ARG A 189 15.25 -7.74 5.45
C ARG A 189 15.93 -9.10 5.34
N ILE A 190 16.07 -9.64 4.14
CA ILE A 190 16.79 -10.90 3.88
C ILE A 190 18.26 -10.72 4.26
N ALA A 191 18.87 -9.62 3.83
CA ALA A 191 20.25 -9.29 4.17
C ALA A 191 20.45 -9.18 5.70
N ALA A 192 19.59 -8.42 6.38
CA ALA A 192 19.65 -8.23 7.83
C ALA A 192 19.46 -9.55 8.62
N GLN A 193 18.51 -10.40 8.20
CA GLN A 193 18.29 -11.70 8.86
C GLN A 193 19.42 -12.70 8.54
N GLY A 194 19.97 -12.62 7.33
CA GLY A 194 21.09 -13.49 6.92
C GLY A 194 22.34 -13.34 7.79
N VAL A 195 22.58 -12.15 8.35
CA VAL A 195 23.69 -11.93 9.29
C VAL A 195 23.53 -12.73 10.59
N GLN A 196 22.28 -13.07 10.95
CA GLN A 196 21.94 -13.68 12.26
C GLN A 196 21.73 -15.20 12.19
N ILE A 197 21.71 -15.81 11.00
CA ILE A 197 21.40 -17.23 10.84
C ILE A 197 22.51 -17.99 10.10
N VAL A 198 22.62 -19.28 10.40
CA VAL A 198 23.51 -20.19 9.66
C VAL A 198 23.00 -20.35 8.24
N GLY A 199 23.88 -20.19 7.25
CA GLY A 199 23.55 -20.25 5.84
C GLY A 199 23.22 -18.87 5.20
N GLY A 200 23.35 -17.80 5.98
CA GLY A 200 23.36 -16.42 5.44
C GLY A 200 22.06 -15.99 4.76
N ALA A 201 22.18 -15.05 3.83
CA ALA A 201 21.05 -14.49 3.09
C ALA A 201 20.27 -15.54 2.28
N ASP A 202 20.94 -16.58 1.77
CA ASP A 202 20.29 -17.66 1.02
C ASP A 202 19.36 -18.49 1.91
N ALA A 203 19.76 -18.77 3.14
CA ALA A 203 18.92 -19.47 4.10
C ALA A 203 17.72 -18.60 4.53
N ALA A 204 17.95 -17.30 4.75
CA ALA A 204 16.89 -16.34 5.03
C ALA A 204 15.88 -16.27 3.87
N ARG A 205 16.35 -16.19 2.63
CA ARG A 205 15.51 -16.18 1.42
C ARG A 205 14.66 -17.45 1.31
N ARG A 206 15.27 -18.63 1.49
CA ARG A 206 14.54 -19.90 1.47
C ARG A 206 13.42 -19.91 2.51
N ALA A 207 13.70 -19.47 3.74
CA ALA A 207 12.68 -19.38 4.80
C ALA A 207 11.52 -18.42 4.44
N PHE A 208 11.75 -17.37 3.66
CA PHE A 208 10.68 -16.52 3.15
C PHE A 208 9.88 -17.21 2.04
N VAL A 209 10.52 -17.94 1.13
CA VAL A 209 9.86 -18.70 0.05
C VAL A 209 8.99 -19.83 0.61
N GLU A 210 9.51 -20.59 1.54
CA GLU A 210 8.83 -21.73 2.16
C GLU A 210 7.52 -21.37 2.88
N ARG A 211 7.32 -20.08 3.22
CA ARG A 211 6.06 -19.60 3.81
C ARG A 211 4.90 -19.61 2.82
N GLN A 212 5.20 -19.54 1.53
CA GLN A 212 4.20 -19.53 0.46
C GLN A 212 4.07 -20.96 -0.13
N PRO A 213 2.92 -21.63 0.00
CA PRO A 213 2.69 -22.95 -0.59
C PRO A 213 2.91 -23.00 -2.11
N LEU A 214 2.76 -21.88 -2.82
CA LEU A 214 3.12 -21.79 -4.24
C LEU A 214 4.63 -21.94 -4.52
N GLY A 215 5.49 -22.01 -3.49
CA GLY A 215 6.93 -22.26 -3.63
C GLY A 215 7.74 -21.11 -4.19
N ARG A 216 7.19 -19.90 -4.21
CA ARG A 216 7.88 -18.68 -4.66
C ARG A 216 7.39 -17.43 -3.92
N LEU A 217 8.16 -16.39 -3.99
CA LEU A 217 7.70 -15.04 -3.61
C LEU A 217 6.69 -14.53 -4.64
N GLY A 218 5.73 -13.71 -4.21
CA GLY A 218 4.92 -12.91 -5.12
C GLY A 218 5.74 -11.78 -5.73
N THR A 219 5.27 -11.21 -6.84
CA THR A 219 5.89 -10.04 -7.47
C THR A 219 5.11 -8.76 -7.17
N ALA A 220 5.75 -7.61 -7.30
CA ALA A 220 5.08 -6.33 -7.15
C ALA A 220 4.01 -6.11 -8.23
N GLU A 221 4.23 -6.65 -9.43
CA GLU A 221 3.33 -6.58 -10.58
C GLU A 221 2.06 -7.40 -10.34
N GLU A 222 2.15 -8.56 -9.65
CA GLU A 222 0.96 -9.34 -9.29
C GLU A 222 0.05 -8.55 -8.33
N VAL A 223 0.64 -7.81 -7.39
CA VAL A 223 -0.12 -6.93 -6.49
C VAL A 223 -0.67 -5.72 -7.26
N ALA A 224 0.10 -5.15 -8.18
CA ALA A 224 -0.33 -4.03 -9.02
C ALA A 224 -1.52 -4.40 -9.92
N ALA A 225 -1.57 -5.62 -10.46
CA ALA A 225 -2.71 -6.10 -11.25
C ALA A 225 -4.01 -6.11 -10.44
N LEU A 226 -3.96 -6.54 -9.18
CA LEU A 226 -5.10 -6.44 -8.27
C LEU A 226 -5.46 -4.97 -7.93
N ALA A 227 -4.45 -4.12 -7.76
CA ALA A 227 -4.67 -2.69 -7.53
C ALA A 227 -5.37 -2.02 -8.75
N VAL A 228 -4.99 -2.36 -9.98
CA VAL A 228 -5.68 -1.92 -11.22
C VAL A 228 -7.15 -2.35 -11.20
N TYR A 229 -7.47 -3.61 -10.88
CA TYR A 229 -8.85 -4.07 -10.75
C TYR A 229 -9.62 -3.22 -9.73
N LEU A 230 -9.07 -2.99 -8.55
CA LEU A 230 -9.73 -2.21 -7.49
C LEU A 230 -9.87 -0.72 -7.84
N ALA A 231 -8.96 -0.17 -8.64
CA ALA A 231 -9.02 1.20 -9.14
C ALA A 231 -10.03 1.38 -10.27
N SER A 232 -10.33 0.33 -11.02
CA SER A 232 -11.21 0.35 -12.20
C SER A 232 -12.69 0.23 -11.84
N ASP A 233 -13.54 0.48 -12.83
CA ASP A 233 -15.00 0.33 -12.71
C ASP A 233 -15.44 -1.15 -12.69
N GLU A 234 -14.55 -2.08 -13.05
CA GLU A 234 -14.80 -3.53 -12.92
C GLU A 234 -15.04 -3.94 -11.48
N SER A 235 -14.52 -3.20 -10.50
CA SER A 235 -14.72 -3.41 -9.07
C SER A 235 -15.86 -2.58 -8.45
N ALA A 236 -16.82 -2.12 -9.27
CA ALA A 236 -17.91 -1.25 -8.80
C ALA A 236 -18.75 -1.87 -7.67
N PHE A 237 -18.84 -3.21 -7.58
CA PHE A 237 -19.55 -3.93 -6.52
C PHE A 237 -18.64 -4.42 -5.39
N THR A 238 -17.41 -3.90 -5.31
CA THR A 238 -16.37 -4.34 -4.36
C THR A 238 -15.98 -3.18 -3.45
N THR A 239 -16.41 -3.20 -2.19
CA THR A 239 -16.05 -2.21 -1.16
C THR A 239 -16.04 -2.84 0.24
N GLY A 240 -15.24 -2.31 1.16
CA GLY A 240 -15.06 -2.82 2.52
C GLY A 240 -14.37 -4.20 2.58
N ALA A 241 -13.85 -4.67 1.47
CA ALA A 241 -13.30 -6.02 1.33
C ALA A 241 -11.79 -6.07 1.66
N ILE A 242 -11.38 -7.28 2.08
CA ILE A 242 -9.98 -7.65 2.31
C ILE A 242 -9.58 -8.58 1.18
N HIS A 243 -8.62 -8.16 0.37
CA HIS A 243 -8.15 -8.92 -0.78
C HIS A 243 -6.79 -9.56 -0.45
N VAL A 244 -6.82 -10.84 -0.12
CA VAL A 244 -5.61 -11.63 0.15
C VAL A 244 -4.96 -12.02 -1.18
N ILE A 245 -3.65 -11.77 -1.30
CA ILE A 245 -2.80 -12.17 -2.43
C ILE A 245 -1.47 -12.65 -1.86
N ASP A 246 -1.34 -13.95 -1.58
CA ASP A 246 -0.30 -14.45 -0.68
C ASP A 246 0.32 -15.80 -1.06
N GLY A 247 -0.02 -16.36 -2.22
CA GLY A 247 0.50 -17.65 -2.64
C GLY A 247 0.12 -18.81 -1.71
N GLY A 248 -1.03 -18.69 -1.00
CA GLY A 248 -1.54 -19.70 -0.08
C GLY A 248 -0.98 -19.60 1.35
N PHE A 249 -0.23 -18.53 1.68
CA PHE A 249 0.39 -18.37 3.01
C PHE A 249 -0.63 -18.41 4.17
N THR A 250 -1.88 -18.06 3.93
CA THR A 250 -2.95 -18.03 4.95
C THR A 250 -3.83 -19.26 4.99
N LEU A 251 -3.60 -20.25 4.13
CA LEU A 251 -4.30 -21.52 4.12
C LEU A 251 -3.98 -22.38 5.36
#